data_6ded76b05546b5c58d33a74553817f88
#
_entry.id   6ded76b05546b5c58d33a74553817f88
#
_cell.length_a   1.000
_cell.length_b   1.000
_cell.length_c   1.000
_cell.angle_alpha   90.00
_cell.angle_beta   90.00
_cell.angle_gamma   90.00
#
_symmetry.space_group_name_H-M   'P 1'
#
loop_
_entity.id
_entity.type
_entity.pdbx_description
1 polymer ?
#
loop_
_entity_poly.entity_id
_entity_poly.type
_entity_poly.pdbx_seq_one_letter_code
_entity_poly.pdbx_strand_id
1 'polypeptide(L)'
;MTRNAQSRIRVGVGGWTYEPWRGAFYPAGLPHAKELEYAGAKLTSIEINGTYYGSQKPESFARWHDETPKDFVFAVKGPRFATNRRILAEAGPSIERFFRSGVTQLKAKLGPVNWQFATSKRFDPGDFAAFLKLLPSSADGLAIRHAVEVRHDSFRTAEFVALARAYGVAVVIAADGPYPQIGDVTASFVYSRIMGTTEGEDLGYPSQALSQWAERAKTWAKGGVPSDVKLVGTPEAAKDRDVFLYVISGFKQRNPAAAMALIERIG
;
A
#
# COMPACT_ATOMS: atom_id res chain seq x y z
N MET A 1 2.72 -23.06 12.53
CA MET A 1 3.25 -21.99 13.41
C MET A 1 2.53 -20.70 13.08
N THR A 2 1.71 -20.17 13.98
CA THR A 2 1.06 -18.86 13.82
C THR A 2 2.13 -17.77 13.87
N ARG A 3 2.24 -16.95 12.82
CA ARG A 3 3.12 -15.77 12.82
C ARG A 3 2.72 -14.84 13.98
N ASN A 4 3.70 -14.31 14.73
CA ASN A 4 3.45 -13.28 15.74
C ASN A 4 2.79 -12.06 15.08
N ALA A 5 1.90 -11.35 15.79
CA ALA A 5 1.19 -10.17 15.28
C ALA A 5 2.16 -9.11 14.71
N GLN A 6 3.31 -8.91 15.32
CA GLN A 6 4.37 -8.00 14.84
C GLN A 6 4.95 -8.40 13.49
N SER A 7 5.16 -9.71 13.26
CA SER A 7 5.70 -10.22 11.97
C SER A 7 4.72 -10.06 10.80
N ARG A 8 3.46 -9.67 11.08
CA ARG A 8 2.42 -9.41 10.07
C ARG A 8 2.33 -7.95 9.65
N ILE A 9 2.98 -7.04 10.38
CA ILE A 9 2.90 -5.60 10.09
C ILE A 9 4.11 -5.19 9.28
N ARG A 10 3.86 -4.62 8.11
CA ARG A 10 4.86 -4.08 7.19
C ARG A 10 4.71 -2.57 7.13
N VAL A 11 5.78 -1.86 7.41
CA VAL A 11 5.80 -0.38 7.40
C VAL A 11 6.84 0.11 6.41
N GLY A 12 6.48 1.13 5.65
CA GLY A 12 7.38 1.69 4.67
C GLY A 12 6.93 3.02 4.08
N VAL A 13 7.53 3.36 2.96
CA VAL A 13 7.33 4.61 2.23
C VAL A 13 7.03 4.36 0.75
N GLY A 14 6.67 5.40 0.02
CA GLY A 14 6.45 5.34 -1.42
C GLY A 14 7.72 5.64 -2.22
N GLY A 15 8.26 4.62 -2.87
CA GLY A 15 9.52 4.69 -3.61
C GLY A 15 10.75 4.79 -2.71
N TRP A 16 11.93 4.90 -3.31
CA TRP A 16 13.21 5.03 -2.60
C TRP A 16 14.17 6.05 -3.25
N THR A 17 13.88 6.56 -4.44
CA THR A 17 14.73 7.51 -5.17
C THR A 17 14.17 8.93 -5.05
N TYR A 18 14.21 9.52 -3.88
CA TYR A 18 13.77 10.89 -3.65
C TYR A 18 14.97 11.75 -3.22
N GLU A 19 15.39 12.69 -4.06
CA GLU A 19 16.61 13.46 -3.86
C GLU A 19 16.73 14.12 -2.49
N PRO A 20 15.69 14.76 -1.92
CA PRO A 20 15.78 15.37 -0.59
C PRO A 20 15.99 14.38 0.57
N TRP A 21 15.98 13.08 0.32
CA TRP A 21 16.38 12.09 1.33
C TRP A 21 17.88 11.94 1.46
N ARG A 22 18.67 12.44 0.50
CA ARG A 22 20.14 12.40 0.54
C ARG A 22 20.66 13.38 1.57
N GLY A 23 21.52 12.90 2.46
CA GLY A 23 21.99 13.66 3.62
C GLY A 23 21.00 13.75 4.78
N ALA A 24 19.74 13.28 4.59
CA ALA A 24 18.74 13.20 5.65
C ALA A 24 18.46 11.73 6.06
N PHE A 25 17.83 10.97 5.17
CA PHE A 25 17.60 9.53 5.38
C PHE A 25 18.79 8.71 4.88
N TYR A 26 19.28 8.98 3.69
CA TYR A 26 20.50 8.36 3.16
C TYR A 26 21.75 9.07 3.67
N PRO A 27 22.78 8.34 4.09
CA PRO A 27 24.07 8.96 4.44
C PRO A 27 24.62 9.79 3.28
N ALA A 28 25.30 10.89 3.62
CA ALA A 28 26.01 11.68 2.62
C ALA A 28 26.99 10.79 1.85
N GLY A 29 27.00 10.92 0.51
CA GLY A 29 27.86 10.13 -0.36
C GLY A 29 27.41 8.72 -0.66
N LEU A 30 26.25 8.26 -0.16
CA LEU A 30 25.71 6.95 -0.54
C LEU A 30 25.42 6.92 -2.06
N PRO A 31 26.00 5.96 -2.83
CA PRO A 31 25.70 5.83 -4.24
C PRO A 31 24.22 5.54 -4.49
N HIS A 32 23.64 6.10 -5.55
CA HIS A 32 22.25 5.86 -5.96
C HIS A 32 21.88 4.38 -6.04
N ALA A 33 22.78 3.55 -6.59
CA ALA A 33 22.58 2.11 -6.72
C ALA A 33 22.43 1.39 -5.35
N LYS A 34 22.79 2.05 -4.25
CA LYS A 34 22.71 1.51 -2.89
C LYS A 34 21.53 2.04 -2.08
N GLU A 35 20.74 2.96 -2.64
CA GLU A 35 19.59 3.56 -1.95
C GLU A 35 18.54 2.50 -1.57
N LEU A 36 18.23 1.55 -2.46
CA LEU A 36 17.26 0.48 -2.18
C LEU A 36 17.75 -0.47 -1.09
N GLU A 37 19.00 -0.89 -1.17
CA GLU A 37 19.63 -1.77 -0.16
C GLU A 37 19.60 -1.10 1.23
N TYR A 38 19.97 0.19 1.29
CA TYR A 38 19.92 0.96 2.53
C TYR A 38 18.49 1.10 3.07
N ALA A 39 17.53 1.49 2.21
CA ALA A 39 16.13 1.62 2.60
C ALA A 39 15.55 0.28 3.07
N GLY A 40 15.89 -0.81 2.40
CA GLY A 40 15.48 -2.15 2.76
C GLY A 40 16.02 -2.62 4.10
N ALA A 41 17.20 -2.14 4.51
CA ALA A 41 17.77 -2.42 5.84
C ALA A 41 17.10 -1.63 6.97
N LYS A 42 16.38 -0.54 6.66
CA LYS A 42 15.73 0.35 7.64
C LYS A 42 14.21 0.19 7.70
N LEU A 43 13.61 -0.27 6.63
CA LEU A 43 12.16 -0.41 6.47
C LEU A 43 11.80 -1.89 6.29
N THR A 44 10.54 -2.25 6.49
CA THR A 44 10.06 -3.61 6.29
C THR A 44 9.27 -3.79 4.99
N SER A 45 8.98 -2.68 4.31
CA SER A 45 8.30 -2.64 3.02
C SER A 45 8.58 -1.33 2.28
N ILE A 46 8.33 -1.35 0.96
CA ILE A 46 8.29 -0.15 0.11
C ILE A 46 7.12 -0.32 -0.87
N GLU A 47 6.39 0.77 -1.13
CA GLU A 47 5.41 0.82 -2.21
C GLU A 47 6.10 1.29 -3.50
N ILE A 48 6.18 0.43 -4.52
CA ILE A 48 6.75 0.77 -5.82
C ILE A 48 5.76 1.66 -6.59
N ASN A 49 6.10 2.94 -6.77
CA ASN A 49 5.26 3.90 -7.47
C ASN A 49 5.59 4.04 -8.97
N GLY A 50 6.78 3.66 -9.39
CA GLY A 50 7.23 3.80 -10.79
C GLY A 50 6.34 3.05 -11.78
N THR A 51 5.79 1.91 -11.39
CA THR A 51 4.87 1.08 -12.20
C THR A 51 3.53 1.74 -12.50
N TYR A 52 3.12 2.75 -11.72
CA TYR A 52 1.93 3.55 -12.00
C TYR A 52 2.06 4.38 -13.28
N TYR A 53 3.24 4.87 -13.57
CA TYR A 53 3.53 5.77 -14.69
C TYR A 53 3.98 5.03 -15.94
N GLY A 54 4.67 3.90 -15.79
CA GLY A 54 5.21 3.14 -16.91
C GLY A 54 5.62 1.72 -16.53
N SER A 55 5.78 0.88 -17.54
CA SER A 55 6.23 -0.50 -17.35
C SER A 55 7.69 -0.54 -16.90
N GLN A 56 8.01 -1.48 -16.03
CA GLN A 56 9.37 -1.84 -15.64
C GLN A 56 9.78 -3.12 -16.37
N LYS A 57 11.09 -3.37 -16.47
CA LYS A 57 11.64 -4.59 -17.06
C LYS A 57 11.69 -5.72 -16.01
N PRO A 58 11.57 -7.00 -16.42
CA PRO A 58 11.68 -8.14 -15.49
C PRO A 58 12.98 -8.11 -14.68
N GLU A 59 14.10 -7.71 -15.30
CA GLU A 59 15.40 -7.62 -14.64
C GLU A 59 15.43 -6.57 -13.51
N SER A 60 14.61 -5.51 -13.62
CA SER A 60 14.47 -4.51 -12.56
C SER A 60 13.80 -5.12 -11.32
N PHE A 61 12.72 -5.86 -11.51
CA PHE A 61 12.04 -6.53 -10.39
C PHE A 61 12.91 -7.62 -9.76
N ALA A 62 13.64 -8.41 -10.56
CA ALA A 62 14.58 -9.42 -10.06
C ALA A 62 15.69 -8.76 -9.22
N ARG A 63 16.28 -7.66 -9.71
CA ARG A 63 17.29 -6.89 -8.98
C ARG A 63 16.73 -6.35 -7.65
N TRP A 64 15.54 -5.75 -7.64
CA TRP A 64 14.92 -5.26 -6.40
C TRP A 64 14.65 -6.37 -5.39
N HIS A 65 14.27 -7.54 -5.89
CA HIS A 65 14.16 -8.73 -5.05
C HIS A 65 15.50 -9.06 -4.39
N ASP A 66 16.61 -9.05 -5.14
CA ASP A 66 17.92 -9.48 -4.66
C ASP A 66 18.60 -8.42 -3.75
N GLU A 67 18.32 -7.13 -3.98
CA GLU A 67 18.89 -6.01 -3.21
C GLU A 67 18.24 -5.79 -1.82
N THR A 68 17.20 -6.53 -1.46
CA THR A 68 16.47 -6.32 -0.20
C THR A 68 16.54 -7.55 0.73
N PRO A 69 16.33 -7.41 2.05
CA PRO A 69 16.32 -8.53 2.99
C PRO A 69 15.31 -9.63 2.61
N LYS A 70 15.55 -10.86 3.06
CA LYS A 70 14.77 -12.06 2.70
C LYS A 70 13.26 -11.91 3.04
N ASP A 71 12.94 -11.25 4.13
CA ASP A 71 11.58 -11.06 4.65
C ASP A 71 10.95 -9.74 4.20
N PHE A 72 11.65 -8.97 3.35
CA PHE A 72 11.15 -7.70 2.80
C PHE A 72 9.99 -7.93 1.84
N VAL A 73 9.01 -7.01 1.83
CA VAL A 73 7.85 -7.10 0.94
C VAL A 73 7.66 -5.77 0.19
N PHE A 74 7.41 -5.87 -1.11
CA PHE A 74 7.04 -4.72 -1.92
C PHE A 74 5.53 -4.69 -2.16
N ALA A 75 4.84 -3.60 -1.84
CA ALA A 75 3.60 -3.31 -2.53
C ALA A 75 3.91 -2.66 -3.88
N VAL A 76 3.05 -2.86 -4.86
CA VAL A 76 3.28 -2.37 -6.22
C VAL A 76 2.06 -1.60 -6.69
N LYS A 77 2.24 -0.41 -7.25
CA LYS A 77 1.10 0.31 -7.85
C LYS A 77 0.76 -0.25 -9.22
N GLY A 78 -0.49 -0.62 -9.41
CA GLY A 78 -1.03 -0.94 -10.72
C GLY A 78 -0.94 0.26 -11.67
N PRO A 79 -0.80 0.05 -12.99
CA PRO A 79 -0.63 1.13 -13.95
C PRO A 79 -1.86 2.02 -14.04
N ARG A 80 -1.67 3.34 -14.11
CA ARG A 80 -2.76 4.32 -14.28
C ARG A 80 -3.61 4.06 -15.54
N PHE A 81 -3.04 3.42 -16.54
CA PHE A 81 -3.76 3.02 -17.76
C PHE A 81 -4.87 2.02 -17.51
N ALA A 82 -4.88 1.30 -16.39
CA ALA A 82 -5.99 0.45 -15.97
C ALA A 82 -7.06 1.25 -15.21
N THR A 83 -6.66 2.17 -14.32
CA THR A 83 -7.56 2.84 -13.38
C THR A 83 -8.11 4.20 -13.86
N ASN A 84 -7.43 4.85 -14.83
CA ASN A 84 -7.85 6.14 -15.40
C ASN A 84 -8.74 5.99 -16.64
N ARG A 85 -9.28 4.79 -16.89
CA ARG A 85 -10.23 4.56 -17.98
C ARG A 85 -11.61 5.13 -17.66
N ARG A 86 -12.28 5.62 -18.68
CA ARG A 86 -13.70 6.02 -18.58
C ARG A 86 -14.55 4.82 -18.21
N ILE A 87 -14.37 3.70 -18.90
CA ILE A 87 -15.05 2.40 -18.69
C ILE A 87 -14.01 1.45 -18.11
N LEU A 88 -14.17 1.06 -16.86
CA LEU A 88 -13.22 0.19 -16.17
C LEU A 88 -13.25 -1.26 -16.67
N ALA A 89 -14.40 -1.71 -17.19
CA ALA A 89 -14.53 -3.01 -17.83
C ALA A 89 -13.53 -3.24 -18.99
N GLU A 90 -12.98 -2.16 -19.57
CA GLU A 90 -11.98 -2.22 -20.65
C GLU A 90 -10.53 -2.29 -20.14
N ALA A 91 -10.31 -2.40 -18.83
CA ALA A 91 -8.96 -2.38 -18.25
C ALA A 91 -8.15 -3.66 -18.50
N GLY A 92 -8.78 -4.75 -18.95
CA GLY A 92 -8.17 -6.07 -19.10
C GLY A 92 -6.80 -6.06 -19.78
N PRO A 93 -6.64 -5.49 -21.00
CA PRO A 93 -5.33 -5.46 -21.68
C PRO A 93 -4.23 -4.72 -20.89
N SER A 94 -4.59 -3.70 -20.10
CA SER A 94 -3.63 -2.96 -19.27
C SER A 94 -3.21 -3.76 -18.04
N ILE A 95 -4.13 -4.50 -17.43
CA ILE A 95 -3.88 -5.40 -16.30
C ILE A 95 -3.00 -6.57 -16.77
N GLU A 96 -3.32 -7.19 -17.90
CA GLU A 96 -2.56 -8.29 -18.48
C GLU A 96 -1.11 -7.87 -18.79
N ARG A 97 -0.94 -6.73 -19.47
CA ARG A 97 0.40 -6.17 -19.75
C ARG A 97 1.20 -5.93 -18.48
N PHE A 98 0.56 -5.46 -17.41
CA PHE A 98 1.22 -5.24 -16.12
C PHE A 98 1.79 -6.53 -15.55
N PHE A 99 1.02 -7.60 -15.51
CA PHE A 99 1.52 -8.89 -15.00
C PHE A 99 2.57 -9.51 -15.93
N ARG A 100 2.43 -9.36 -17.24
CA ARG A 100 3.45 -9.78 -18.23
C ARG A 100 4.74 -8.94 -18.19
N SER A 101 4.75 -7.78 -17.54
CA SER A 101 5.98 -6.96 -17.41
C SER A 101 7.04 -7.55 -16.49
N GLY A 102 6.74 -8.68 -15.84
CA GLY A 102 7.67 -9.39 -14.98
C GLY A 102 7.58 -9.00 -13.50
N VAL A 103 6.48 -8.37 -13.04
CA VAL A 103 6.28 -8.02 -11.62
C VAL A 103 6.40 -9.23 -10.70
N THR A 104 6.10 -10.43 -11.19
CA THR A 104 6.24 -11.72 -10.50
C THR A 104 7.69 -12.13 -10.21
N GLN A 105 8.70 -11.46 -10.84
CA GLN A 105 10.11 -11.62 -10.48
C GLN A 105 10.43 -11.14 -9.06
N LEU A 106 9.54 -10.39 -8.41
CA LEU A 106 9.60 -10.13 -6.97
C LEU A 106 9.37 -11.39 -6.13
N LYS A 107 8.87 -12.48 -6.70
CA LYS A 107 8.67 -13.79 -6.06
C LYS A 107 7.92 -13.66 -4.72
N ALA A 108 8.44 -14.24 -3.64
CA ALA A 108 7.84 -14.16 -2.30
C ALA A 108 7.80 -12.74 -1.70
N LYS A 109 8.51 -11.78 -2.28
CA LYS A 109 8.50 -10.38 -1.88
C LYS A 109 7.40 -9.56 -2.58
N LEU A 110 6.63 -10.17 -3.50
CA LEU A 110 5.47 -9.51 -4.12
C LEU A 110 4.34 -9.42 -3.09
N GLY A 111 4.10 -8.22 -2.63
CA GLY A 111 2.99 -7.84 -1.76
C GLY A 111 1.74 -7.44 -2.56
N PRO A 112 0.84 -6.64 -1.96
CA PRO A 112 -0.38 -6.21 -2.62
C PRO A 112 -0.13 -5.31 -3.83
N VAL A 113 -0.97 -5.44 -4.85
CA VAL A 113 -1.06 -4.49 -5.97
C VAL A 113 -2.11 -3.45 -5.63
N ASN A 114 -1.70 -2.19 -5.52
CA ASN A 114 -2.57 -1.04 -5.24
C ASN A 114 -3.07 -0.39 -6.55
N TRP A 115 -4.36 -0.48 -6.81
CA TRP A 115 -5.06 0.14 -7.94
C TRP A 115 -5.61 1.49 -7.52
N GLN A 116 -4.85 2.55 -7.77
CA GLN A 116 -5.22 3.92 -7.40
C GLN A 116 -6.07 4.56 -8.50
N PHE A 117 -7.29 4.98 -8.15
CA PHE A 117 -8.20 5.70 -9.03
C PHE A 117 -7.99 7.22 -8.98
N ALA A 118 -8.35 7.90 -10.06
CA ALA A 118 -8.31 9.37 -10.12
C ALA A 118 -9.39 9.99 -9.22
N THR A 119 -9.18 11.23 -8.77
CA THR A 119 -10.15 12.00 -7.98
C THR A 119 -11.46 12.26 -8.74
N SER A 120 -11.42 12.25 -10.07
CA SER A 120 -12.58 12.42 -10.94
C SER A 120 -13.40 11.13 -11.13
N LYS A 121 -12.86 9.96 -10.77
CA LYS A 121 -13.57 8.68 -10.95
C LYS A 121 -14.65 8.53 -9.89
N ARG A 122 -15.92 8.58 -10.33
CA ARG A 122 -17.08 8.35 -9.47
C ARG A 122 -17.37 6.86 -9.35
N PHE A 123 -18.01 6.46 -8.28
CA PHE A 123 -18.47 5.09 -8.08
C PHE A 123 -19.65 4.80 -9.00
N ASP A 124 -19.51 3.77 -9.78
CA ASP A 124 -20.54 3.07 -10.54
C ASP A 124 -20.41 1.58 -10.19
N PRO A 125 -21.40 0.98 -9.52
CA PRO A 125 -21.31 -0.39 -9.05
C PRO A 125 -21.05 -1.41 -10.16
N GLY A 126 -21.70 -1.24 -11.32
CA GLY A 126 -21.58 -2.16 -12.45
C GLY A 126 -20.20 -2.12 -13.10
N ASP A 127 -19.71 -0.91 -13.41
CA ASP A 127 -18.38 -0.68 -13.98
C ASP A 127 -17.27 -1.11 -13.03
N PHE A 128 -17.45 -0.83 -11.72
CA PHE A 128 -16.48 -1.22 -10.71
C PHE A 128 -16.44 -2.74 -10.49
N ALA A 129 -17.60 -3.42 -10.45
CA ALA A 129 -17.66 -4.87 -10.39
C ALA A 129 -17.00 -5.53 -11.61
N ALA A 130 -17.21 -4.97 -12.81
CA ALA A 130 -16.54 -5.43 -14.01
C ALA A 130 -15.01 -5.30 -13.92
N PHE A 131 -14.50 -4.20 -13.36
CA PHE A 131 -13.08 -4.04 -13.09
C PHE A 131 -12.54 -5.10 -12.11
N LEU A 132 -13.22 -5.32 -10.99
CA LEU A 132 -12.79 -6.30 -9.99
C LEU A 132 -12.70 -7.72 -10.56
N LYS A 133 -13.60 -8.08 -11.48
CA LYS A 133 -13.57 -9.38 -12.21
C LYS A 133 -12.34 -9.57 -13.09
N LEU A 134 -11.71 -8.48 -13.56
CA LEU A 134 -10.50 -8.54 -14.38
C LEU A 134 -9.23 -8.79 -13.56
N LEU A 135 -9.28 -8.62 -12.24
CA LEU A 135 -8.10 -8.78 -11.38
C LEU A 135 -7.78 -10.27 -11.19
N PRO A 136 -6.61 -10.74 -11.62
CA PRO A 136 -6.25 -12.16 -11.50
C PRO A 136 -5.98 -12.55 -10.05
N SER A 137 -6.52 -13.67 -9.60
CA SER A 137 -6.22 -14.22 -8.28
C SER A 137 -4.80 -14.77 -8.16
N SER A 138 -4.16 -15.10 -9.31
CA SER A 138 -2.79 -15.58 -9.38
C SER A 138 -2.11 -15.15 -10.68
N ALA A 139 -0.78 -15.05 -10.65
CA ALA A 139 0.07 -14.84 -11.82
C ALA A 139 1.39 -15.61 -11.63
N ASP A 140 1.83 -16.35 -12.65
CA ASP A 140 3.05 -17.19 -12.63
C ASP A 140 3.16 -18.07 -11.36
N GLY A 141 2.03 -18.65 -10.94
CA GLY A 141 1.95 -19.51 -9.74
C GLY A 141 1.94 -18.77 -8.40
N LEU A 142 2.03 -17.45 -8.38
CA LEU A 142 1.95 -16.63 -7.16
C LEU A 142 0.50 -16.15 -6.94
N ALA A 143 0.01 -16.29 -5.71
CA ALA A 143 -1.26 -15.66 -5.32
C ALA A 143 -1.11 -14.14 -5.30
N ILE A 144 -2.02 -13.42 -5.94
CA ILE A 144 -2.00 -11.97 -6.04
C ILE A 144 -3.01 -11.36 -5.07
N ARG A 145 -2.56 -10.41 -4.28
CA ARG A 145 -3.41 -9.60 -3.38
C ARG A 145 -3.68 -8.24 -4.01
N HIS A 146 -4.93 -7.83 -4.01
CA HIS A 146 -5.34 -6.56 -4.61
C HIS A 146 -5.85 -5.59 -3.57
N ALA A 147 -5.46 -4.32 -3.71
CA ALA A 147 -6.01 -3.20 -2.97
C ALA A 147 -6.51 -2.12 -3.94
N VAL A 148 -7.55 -1.40 -3.58
CA VAL A 148 -8.12 -0.29 -4.36
C VAL A 148 -8.09 0.99 -3.55
N GLU A 149 -7.45 2.02 -4.10
CA GLU A 149 -7.43 3.35 -3.51
C GLU A 149 -8.39 4.26 -4.27
N VAL A 150 -9.52 4.56 -3.66
CA VAL A 150 -10.54 5.44 -4.20
C VAL A 150 -10.37 6.85 -3.66
N ARG A 151 -10.63 7.87 -4.49
CA ARG A 151 -10.33 9.27 -4.19
C ARG A 151 -11.52 10.22 -4.39
N HIS A 152 -12.72 9.69 -4.62
CA HIS A 152 -13.95 10.46 -4.77
C HIS A 152 -14.96 10.04 -3.71
N ASP A 153 -15.67 11.02 -3.12
CA ASP A 153 -16.62 10.77 -2.02
C ASP A 153 -17.77 9.82 -2.36
N SER A 154 -18.12 9.69 -3.65
CA SER A 154 -19.16 8.74 -4.08
C SER A 154 -18.87 7.28 -3.71
N PHE A 155 -17.64 6.93 -3.36
CA PHE A 155 -17.26 5.60 -2.87
C PHE A 155 -17.57 5.36 -1.38
N ARG A 156 -17.96 6.39 -0.62
CA ARG A 156 -18.31 6.24 0.80
C ARG A 156 -19.70 5.65 0.99
N THR A 157 -19.90 4.44 0.49
CA THR A 157 -21.17 3.72 0.54
C THR A 157 -20.99 2.29 1.03
N ALA A 158 -21.99 1.76 1.73
CA ALA A 158 -22.01 0.36 2.16
C ALA A 158 -21.96 -0.61 0.96
N GLU A 159 -22.53 -0.21 -0.18
CA GLU A 159 -22.52 -0.99 -1.41
C GLU A 159 -21.09 -1.17 -1.95
N PHE A 160 -20.29 -0.12 -1.96
CA PHE A 160 -18.86 -0.22 -2.35
C PHE A 160 -18.09 -1.15 -1.42
N VAL A 161 -18.28 -1.01 -0.10
CA VAL A 161 -17.63 -1.88 0.91
C VAL A 161 -18.05 -3.34 0.72
N ALA A 162 -19.33 -3.60 0.52
CA ALA A 162 -19.85 -4.95 0.26
C ALA A 162 -19.26 -5.55 -1.03
N LEU A 163 -19.17 -4.74 -2.08
CA LEU A 163 -18.59 -5.16 -3.36
C LEU A 163 -17.10 -5.51 -3.21
N ALA A 164 -16.31 -4.66 -2.56
CA ALA A 164 -14.89 -4.93 -2.31
C ALA A 164 -14.68 -6.23 -1.52
N ARG A 165 -15.53 -6.48 -0.51
CA ARG A 165 -15.54 -7.74 0.27
C ARG A 165 -15.86 -8.96 -0.57
N ALA A 166 -16.89 -8.88 -1.41
CA ALA A 166 -17.29 -9.99 -2.26
C ALA A 166 -16.17 -10.48 -3.19
N TYR A 167 -15.26 -9.57 -3.57
CA TYR A 167 -14.07 -9.89 -4.38
C TYR A 167 -12.79 -10.10 -3.56
N GLY A 168 -12.83 -9.97 -2.23
CA GLY A 168 -11.66 -10.10 -1.37
C GLY A 168 -10.57 -9.04 -1.62
N VAL A 169 -10.96 -7.86 -2.11
CA VAL A 169 -10.06 -6.76 -2.42
C VAL A 169 -10.02 -5.78 -1.26
N ALA A 170 -8.81 -5.39 -0.82
CA ALA A 170 -8.66 -4.44 0.27
C ALA A 170 -9.00 -3.01 -0.20
N VAL A 171 -9.86 -2.32 0.54
CA VAL A 171 -10.01 -0.87 0.39
C VAL A 171 -8.83 -0.20 1.10
N VAL A 172 -8.09 0.65 0.37
CA VAL A 172 -6.99 1.41 0.98
C VAL A 172 -7.53 2.43 1.95
N ILE A 173 -7.10 2.34 3.20
CA ILE A 173 -7.40 3.35 4.23
C ILE A 173 -6.49 4.55 3.98
N ALA A 174 -6.97 5.52 3.20
CA ALA A 174 -6.27 6.77 2.93
C ALA A 174 -6.56 7.76 4.05
N ALA A 175 -5.56 8.06 4.87
CA ALA A 175 -5.74 8.88 6.06
C ALA A 175 -4.78 10.08 6.10
N ASP A 176 -5.14 11.06 6.92
CA ASP A 176 -4.39 12.30 7.14
C ASP A 176 -4.14 13.08 5.83
N GLY A 177 -5.05 12.96 4.87
CA GLY A 177 -4.97 13.57 3.56
C GLY A 177 -6.33 14.05 3.04
N PRO A 178 -6.37 14.56 1.80
CA PRO A 178 -7.58 15.17 1.24
C PRO A 178 -8.60 14.16 0.67
N TYR A 179 -8.32 12.86 0.75
CA TYR A 179 -9.15 11.83 0.14
C TYR A 179 -10.14 11.22 1.13
N PRO A 180 -11.24 10.62 0.65
CA PRO A 180 -12.20 9.97 1.54
C PRO A 180 -11.53 8.83 2.30
N GLN A 181 -11.59 8.89 3.62
CA GLN A 181 -11.17 7.80 4.48
C GLN A 181 -12.32 6.80 4.64
N ILE A 182 -12.08 5.56 4.23
CA ILE A 182 -12.98 4.41 4.41
C ILE A 182 -12.21 3.41 5.26
N GLY A 183 -12.63 3.23 6.51
CA GLY A 183 -11.90 2.42 7.50
C GLY A 183 -12.26 0.95 7.49
N ASP A 184 -13.13 0.53 6.59
CA ASP A 184 -13.64 -0.83 6.51
C ASP A 184 -12.56 -1.80 6.03
N VAL A 185 -12.40 -2.90 6.78
CA VAL A 185 -11.58 -4.02 6.34
C VAL A 185 -12.40 -4.88 5.39
N THR A 186 -11.89 -5.09 4.19
CA THR A 186 -12.60 -5.76 3.09
C THR A 186 -11.87 -6.97 2.53
N ALA A 187 -10.69 -7.30 3.07
CA ALA A 187 -9.87 -8.42 2.63
C ALA A 187 -9.16 -9.10 3.81
N SER A 188 -8.42 -10.17 3.54
CA SER A 188 -7.60 -10.88 4.52
C SER A 188 -6.36 -10.09 4.98
N PHE A 189 -6.20 -8.86 4.52
CA PHE A 189 -5.13 -7.94 4.90
C PHE A 189 -5.65 -6.50 4.94
N VAL A 190 -4.91 -5.61 5.60
CA VAL A 190 -5.16 -4.18 5.64
C VAL A 190 -4.08 -3.45 4.84
N TYR A 191 -4.49 -2.45 4.08
CA TYR A 191 -3.61 -1.53 3.37
C TYR A 191 -3.91 -0.10 3.79
N SER A 192 -2.99 0.55 4.47
CA SER A 192 -3.15 1.94 4.93
C SER A 192 -2.09 2.85 4.33
N ARG A 193 -2.49 4.04 3.92
CA ARG A 193 -1.62 5.12 3.44
C ARG A 193 -1.89 6.37 4.25
N ILE A 194 -0.90 6.81 5.04
CA ILE A 194 -0.97 8.03 5.86
C ILE A 194 -0.18 9.16 5.19
N MET A 195 -0.78 10.35 5.13
CA MET A 195 -0.34 11.43 4.24
C MET A 195 -0.11 12.76 4.98
N GLY A 196 -0.05 12.73 6.30
CA GLY A 196 -0.05 13.93 7.15
C GLY A 196 1.31 14.33 7.71
N THR A 197 2.43 13.86 7.13
CA THR A 197 3.76 14.34 7.60
C THR A 197 3.93 15.84 7.39
N THR A 198 4.52 16.52 8.38
CA THR A 198 4.79 17.96 8.37
C THR A 198 6.27 18.26 8.56
N GLU A 199 6.71 19.44 8.13
CA GLU A 199 8.09 19.89 8.25
C GLU A 199 8.50 20.16 9.70
N GLY A 200 7.57 20.70 10.50
CA GLY A 200 7.81 21.11 11.89
C GLY A 200 7.97 19.96 12.88
N GLU A 201 7.69 18.72 12.43
CA GLU A 201 7.83 17.52 13.26
C GLU A 201 9.05 16.70 12.81
N ASP A 202 10.03 16.51 13.68
CA ASP A 202 11.27 15.78 13.35
C ASP A 202 11.02 14.36 12.84
N LEU A 203 10.00 13.70 13.38
CA LEU A 203 9.54 12.38 12.94
C LEU A 203 8.39 12.47 11.93
N GLY A 204 8.13 13.64 11.35
CA GLY A 204 7.06 13.89 10.40
C GLY A 204 5.66 13.97 11.00
N TYR A 205 5.46 13.42 12.18
CA TYR A 205 4.21 13.42 12.95
C TYR A 205 4.50 13.70 14.42
N PRO A 206 3.55 14.27 15.18
CA PRO A 206 3.60 14.28 16.65
C PRO A 206 3.75 12.85 17.20
N SER A 207 4.53 12.70 18.27
CA SER A 207 4.81 11.38 18.87
C SER A 207 3.54 10.62 19.23
N GLN A 208 2.51 11.31 19.72
CA GLN A 208 1.21 10.71 20.05
C GLN A 208 0.50 10.14 18.81
N ALA A 209 0.55 10.86 17.68
CA ALA A 209 -0.05 10.39 16.43
C ALA A 209 0.64 9.13 15.90
N LEU A 210 1.99 9.06 15.99
CA LEU A 210 2.74 7.84 15.65
C LEU A 210 2.36 6.66 16.55
N SER A 211 2.19 6.90 17.87
CA SER A 211 1.74 5.86 18.79
C SER A 211 0.34 5.37 18.46
N GLN A 212 -0.60 6.27 18.12
CA GLN A 212 -1.94 5.90 17.67
C GLN A 212 -1.92 5.06 16.40
N TRP A 213 -1.09 5.42 15.40
CA TRP A 213 -0.95 4.64 14.18
C TRP A 213 -0.35 3.26 14.43
N ALA A 214 0.63 3.15 15.33
CA ALA A 214 1.18 1.85 15.73
C ALA A 214 0.12 0.97 16.40
N GLU A 215 -0.69 1.52 17.30
CA GLU A 215 -1.78 0.77 17.97
C GLU A 215 -2.91 0.39 17.00
N ARG A 216 -3.27 1.25 16.03
CA ARG A 216 -4.17 0.89 14.94
C ARG A 216 -3.65 -0.31 14.15
N ALA A 217 -2.37 -0.29 13.76
CA ALA A 217 -1.74 -1.39 13.03
C ALA A 217 -1.74 -2.70 13.83
N LYS A 218 -1.41 -2.65 15.13
CA LYS A 218 -1.47 -3.81 16.05
C LYS A 218 -2.90 -4.34 16.19
N THR A 219 -3.89 -3.45 16.29
CA THR A 219 -5.31 -3.83 16.39
C THR A 219 -5.76 -4.56 15.13
N TRP A 220 -5.47 -4.03 13.95
CA TRP A 220 -5.78 -4.70 12.69
C TRP A 220 -5.07 -6.05 12.55
N ALA A 221 -3.79 -6.15 12.95
CA ALA A 221 -3.02 -7.39 12.88
C ALA A 221 -3.61 -8.51 13.74
N LYS A 222 -4.23 -8.15 14.87
CA LYS A 222 -4.96 -9.05 15.77
C LYS A 222 -6.43 -9.28 15.34
N GLY A 223 -6.83 -8.82 14.16
CA GLY A 223 -8.18 -9.01 13.64
C GLY A 223 -9.22 -8.00 14.11
N GLY A 224 -8.85 -7.06 14.97
CA GLY A 224 -9.74 -6.02 15.47
C GLY A 224 -9.95 -4.89 14.47
N VAL A 225 -10.82 -3.96 14.87
CA VAL A 225 -11.04 -2.66 14.20
C VAL A 225 -10.74 -1.57 15.23
N PRO A 226 -9.83 -0.62 14.96
CA PRO A 226 -9.58 0.49 15.89
C PRO A 226 -10.85 1.32 16.10
N SER A 227 -11.14 1.68 17.34
CA SER A 227 -12.39 2.39 17.72
C SER A 227 -12.47 3.82 17.18
N ASP A 228 -11.34 4.41 16.84
CA ASP A 228 -11.21 5.77 16.31
C ASP A 228 -11.21 5.83 14.77
N VAL A 229 -11.39 4.68 14.09
CA VAL A 229 -11.48 4.61 12.63
C VAL A 229 -12.95 4.53 12.21
N LYS A 230 -13.38 5.48 11.39
CA LYS A 230 -14.77 5.52 10.90
C LYS A 230 -15.02 4.47 9.84
N LEU A 231 -16.03 3.63 10.06
CA LEU A 231 -16.53 2.66 9.11
C LEU A 231 -17.70 3.24 8.30
N VAL A 232 -17.89 2.71 7.12
CA VAL A 232 -19.03 3.00 6.22
C VAL A 232 -20.02 1.81 6.24
N GLY A 233 -19.50 0.59 6.32
CA GLY A 233 -20.27 -0.64 6.42
C GLY A 233 -20.25 -1.24 7.83
N THR A 234 -20.68 -2.47 7.95
CA THR A 234 -20.60 -3.26 9.20
C THR A 234 -19.22 -3.91 9.33
N PRO A 235 -18.66 -4.01 10.56
CA PRO A 235 -17.41 -4.74 10.78
C PRO A 235 -17.52 -6.20 10.36
N GLU A 236 -16.44 -6.79 9.86
CA GLU A 236 -16.33 -8.23 9.68
C GLU A 236 -15.88 -8.93 10.97
N ALA A 237 -16.09 -10.25 11.01
CA ALA A 237 -15.58 -11.09 12.08
C ALA A 237 -14.06 -10.96 12.24
N ALA A 238 -13.61 -10.95 13.49
CA ALA A 238 -12.20 -10.83 13.82
C ALA A 238 -11.40 -12.01 13.26
N LYS A 239 -10.34 -11.70 12.49
CA LYS A 239 -9.35 -12.66 11.97
C LYS A 239 -8.00 -11.98 11.94
N ASP A 240 -6.96 -12.68 12.31
CA ASP A 240 -5.58 -12.21 12.15
C ASP A 240 -5.30 -11.81 10.70
N ARG A 241 -4.65 -10.66 10.50
CA ARG A 241 -4.40 -10.07 9.16
C ARG A 241 -2.97 -9.60 9.00
N ASP A 242 -2.48 -9.64 7.77
CA ASP A 242 -1.31 -8.85 7.40
C ASP A 242 -1.70 -7.37 7.30
N VAL A 243 -0.82 -6.47 7.72
CA VAL A 243 -1.03 -5.02 7.67
C VAL A 243 0.11 -4.39 6.88
N PHE A 244 -0.24 -3.58 5.89
CA PHE A 244 0.68 -2.78 5.10
C PHE A 244 0.40 -1.31 5.39
N LEU A 245 1.35 -0.64 6.03
CA LEU A 245 1.24 0.76 6.44
C LEU A 245 2.32 1.59 5.76
N TYR A 246 1.90 2.52 4.91
CA TYR A 246 2.82 3.37 4.16
C TYR A 246 2.68 4.84 4.53
N VAL A 247 3.81 5.48 4.83
CA VAL A 247 3.90 6.93 5.00
C VAL A 247 4.14 7.55 3.63
N ILE A 248 3.15 8.27 3.12
CA ILE A 248 3.10 8.74 1.73
C ILE A 248 2.70 10.22 1.71
N SER A 249 3.26 10.99 0.80
CA SER A 249 2.87 12.42 0.65
C SER A 249 3.23 13.27 1.89
N GLY A 250 2.48 14.36 2.14
CA GLY A 250 2.82 15.32 3.18
C GLY A 250 4.18 15.98 2.93
N PHE A 251 4.91 16.29 3.98
CA PHE A 251 6.30 16.70 3.88
C PHE A 251 7.19 15.48 3.68
N LYS A 252 7.29 15.05 2.42
CA LYS A 252 7.86 13.76 2.01
C LYS A 252 9.28 13.50 2.52
N GLN A 253 10.05 14.55 2.83
CA GLN A 253 11.39 14.42 3.38
C GLN A 253 11.38 13.69 4.73
N ARG A 254 10.32 13.86 5.54
CA ARG A 254 10.15 13.22 6.85
C ARG A 254 9.53 11.82 6.80
N ASN A 255 9.05 11.36 5.64
CA ASN A 255 8.39 10.06 5.54
C ASN A 255 9.23 8.87 6.05
N PRO A 256 10.54 8.77 5.72
CA PRO A 256 11.36 7.68 6.27
C PRO A 256 11.50 7.74 7.80
N ALA A 257 11.64 8.93 8.38
CA ALA A 257 11.73 9.10 9.84
C ALA A 257 10.44 8.63 10.51
N ALA A 258 9.27 9.01 9.97
CA ALA A 258 7.98 8.54 10.47
C ALA A 258 7.82 7.02 10.34
N ALA A 259 8.22 6.44 9.21
CA ALA A 259 8.15 4.99 8.99
C ALA A 259 9.05 4.21 9.97
N MET A 260 10.28 4.65 10.19
CA MET A 260 11.19 4.05 11.16
C MET A 260 10.65 4.17 12.59
N ALA A 261 10.11 5.33 12.96
CA ALA A 261 9.51 5.56 14.27
C ALA A 261 8.26 4.68 14.51
N LEU A 262 7.49 4.36 13.45
CA LEU A 262 6.39 3.40 13.52
C LEU A 262 6.90 1.98 13.71
N ILE A 263 7.94 1.56 12.98
CA ILE A 263 8.57 0.24 13.14
C ILE A 263 9.01 0.04 14.59
N GLU A 264 9.71 1.01 15.17
CA GLU A 264 10.17 0.97 16.55
C GLU A 264 9.01 0.83 17.55
N ARG A 265 7.89 1.55 17.36
CA ARG A 265 6.72 1.49 18.24
C ARG A 265 5.92 0.21 18.10
N ILE A 266 6.01 -0.44 16.96
CA ILE A 266 5.36 -1.72 16.70
C ILE A 266 6.14 -2.86 17.38
N GLY A 267 7.46 -2.76 17.44
CA GLY A 267 8.40 -3.70 18.09
C GLY A 267 8.92 -4.70 17.11
#